data_e9dc7289acb4ca615f45456e2e7a0bbd
#
_entry.id   e9dc7289acb4ca615f45456e2e7a0bbd
#
_cell.length_a   1.000
_cell.length_b   1.000
_cell.length_c   1.000
_cell.angle_alpha   90.00
_cell.angle_beta   90.00
_cell.angle_gamma   90.00
#
_symmetry.space_group_name_H-M   'P 1'
#
loop_
_entity.id
_entity.type
_entity.pdbx_description
1 polymer ?
#
loop_
_entity_poly.entity_id
_entity_poly.type
_entity_poly.pdbx_seq_one_letter_code
_entity_poly.pdbx_strand_id
1 'polypeptide(L)'
;DALKFIAERVEGNLLAAHQEIQKLGLLYPAGALSLAQVREAVLNVARYDIDGLREALLSGDIARLTRTLDGLMQEGEAPPLVLWAMSEEIRALTIIRAGMDAGKPIDMLLKDAKVWGPRANPVKKALQRLSTAALEGALQHAGKIDRLAKGIGHGNIWEEFLRLGLRLTAAN
;
A
#
# COMPACT_ATOMS: atom_id res chain seq x y z
N ASP A 1 -19.61 -1.29 21.46
CA ASP A 1 -18.18 -1.45 21.18
C ASP A 1 -17.89 -1.68 19.71
N ALA A 2 -18.49 -2.70 19.04
CA ALA A 2 -18.32 -2.91 17.60
C ALA A 2 -18.91 -1.76 16.76
N LEU A 3 -20.11 -1.29 17.11
CA LEU A 3 -20.75 -0.14 16.46
C LEU A 3 -19.93 1.15 16.63
N LYS A 4 -19.36 1.37 17.80
CA LYS A 4 -18.50 2.53 18.06
C LYS A 4 -17.24 2.47 17.18
N PHE A 5 -16.63 1.32 17.04
CA PHE A 5 -15.47 1.11 16.18
C PHE A 5 -15.76 1.42 14.70
N ILE A 6 -16.93 0.97 14.18
CA ILE A 6 -17.35 1.30 12.81
C ILE A 6 -17.61 2.81 12.69
N ALA A 7 -18.36 3.41 13.64
CA ALA A 7 -18.71 4.81 13.62
C ALA A 7 -17.49 5.73 13.62
N GLU A 8 -16.46 5.41 14.42
CA GLU A 8 -15.19 6.14 14.47
C GLU A 8 -14.42 6.08 13.16
N ARG A 9 -14.52 5.00 12.39
CA ARG A 9 -13.83 4.86 11.11
C ARG A 9 -14.54 5.53 9.93
N VAL A 10 -15.85 5.63 9.99
CA VAL A 10 -16.65 6.18 8.89
C VAL A 10 -17.01 7.65 9.08
N GLU A 11 -16.56 8.28 10.16
CA GLU A 11 -16.83 9.65 10.62
C GLU A 11 -17.58 10.56 9.62
N GLY A 12 -18.93 10.58 9.69
CA GLY A 12 -19.76 11.41 8.84
C GLY A 12 -19.99 10.89 7.40
N ASN A 13 -19.32 9.84 6.98
CA ASN A 13 -19.52 9.21 5.66
C ASN A 13 -20.57 8.09 5.75
N LEU A 14 -21.86 8.44 5.58
CA LEU A 14 -22.97 7.48 5.62
C LEU A 14 -22.90 6.39 4.54
N LEU A 15 -22.33 6.70 3.38
CA LEU A 15 -22.15 5.72 2.30
C LEU A 15 -21.12 4.67 2.71
N ALA A 16 -19.99 5.07 3.26
CA ALA A 16 -18.99 4.17 3.79
C ALA A 16 -19.55 3.31 4.92
N ALA A 17 -20.33 3.90 5.85
CA ALA A 17 -21.01 3.14 6.90
C ALA A 17 -21.93 2.06 6.33
N HIS A 18 -22.73 2.39 5.33
CA HIS A 18 -23.63 1.46 4.66
C HIS A 18 -22.87 0.31 3.99
N GLN A 19 -21.79 0.61 3.29
CA GLN A 19 -20.93 -0.39 2.63
C GLN A 19 -20.29 -1.35 3.64
N GLU A 20 -19.78 -0.82 4.78
CA GLU A 20 -19.22 -1.66 5.85
C GLU A 20 -20.29 -2.59 6.46
N ILE A 21 -21.52 -2.11 6.68
CA ILE A 21 -22.60 -2.93 7.20
C ILE A 21 -23.01 -4.01 6.19
N GLN A 22 -23.14 -3.67 4.91
CA GLN A 22 -23.43 -4.66 3.86
C GLN A 22 -22.34 -5.73 3.77
N LYS A 23 -21.09 -5.35 3.82
CA LYS A 23 -19.96 -6.27 3.82
C LYS A 23 -20.00 -7.24 5.01
N LEU A 24 -20.25 -6.74 6.20
CA LEU A 24 -20.43 -7.59 7.39
C LEU A 24 -21.58 -8.57 7.23
N GLY A 25 -22.69 -8.15 6.64
CA GLY A 25 -23.84 -9.00 6.34
C GLY A 25 -23.56 -10.10 5.30
N LEU A 26 -22.58 -9.89 4.41
CA LEU A 26 -22.11 -10.89 3.45
C LEU A 26 -21.12 -11.89 4.07
N LEU A 27 -20.31 -11.43 5.02
CA LEU A 27 -19.24 -12.23 5.65
C LEU A 27 -19.74 -13.10 6.81
N TYR A 28 -20.79 -12.66 7.50
CA TYR A 28 -21.29 -13.34 8.70
C TYR A 28 -22.78 -13.60 8.62
N PRO A 29 -23.27 -14.74 9.16
CA PRO A 29 -24.70 -15.02 9.28
C PRO A 29 -25.36 -13.97 10.19
N ALA A 30 -26.69 -13.84 10.06
CA ALA A 30 -27.49 -12.95 10.91
C ALA A 30 -27.29 -13.29 12.40
N GLY A 31 -26.92 -12.30 13.21
CA GLY A 31 -26.64 -12.47 14.63
C GLY A 31 -25.80 -11.33 15.21
N ALA A 32 -25.43 -11.48 16.49
CA ALA A 32 -24.56 -10.53 17.15
C ALA A 32 -23.10 -10.75 16.73
N LEU A 33 -22.43 -9.68 16.27
CA LEU A 33 -21.01 -9.71 15.92
C LEU A 33 -20.18 -9.19 17.09
N SER A 34 -19.11 -9.91 17.40
CA SER A 34 -18.11 -9.47 18.37
C SER A 34 -17.25 -8.34 17.77
N LEU A 35 -16.66 -7.52 18.65
CA LEU A 35 -15.68 -6.50 18.23
C LEU A 35 -14.50 -7.12 17.44
N ALA A 36 -14.08 -8.33 17.80
CA ALA A 36 -13.00 -9.05 17.12
C ALA A 36 -13.37 -9.37 15.67
N GLN A 37 -14.56 -9.90 15.42
CA GLN A 37 -15.06 -10.20 14.08
C GLN A 37 -15.21 -8.94 13.22
N VAL A 38 -15.75 -7.87 13.80
CA VAL A 38 -15.87 -6.58 13.10
C VAL A 38 -14.50 -6.01 12.76
N ARG A 39 -13.56 -6.03 13.71
CA ARG A 39 -12.18 -5.59 13.45
C ARG A 39 -11.51 -6.42 12.36
N GLU A 40 -11.65 -7.72 12.42
CA GLU A 40 -11.10 -8.62 11.40
C GLU A 40 -11.66 -8.32 10.02
N ALA A 41 -12.98 -8.20 9.87
CA ALA A 41 -13.61 -7.88 8.60
C ALA A 41 -13.20 -6.51 8.05
N VAL A 42 -13.20 -5.48 8.90
CA VAL A 42 -12.86 -4.10 8.52
C VAL A 42 -11.36 -3.96 8.24
N LEU A 43 -10.49 -4.57 9.05
CA LEU A 43 -9.04 -4.50 8.87
C LEU A 43 -8.54 -5.41 7.74
N ASN A 44 -9.15 -6.58 7.54
CA ASN A 44 -8.73 -7.51 6.49
C ASN A 44 -8.98 -7.00 5.08
N VAL A 45 -10.07 -6.24 4.83
CA VAL A 45 -10.32 -5.67 3.49
C VAL A 45 -9.29 -4.60 3.16
N ALA A 46 -9.05 -3.66 4.05
CA ALA A 46 -7.98 -2.66 3.86
C ALA A 46 -6.59 -3.31 3.74
N ARG A 47 -6.35 -4.40 4.45
CA ARG A 47 -5.09 -5.15 4.38
C ARG A 47 -4.93 -5.87 3.05
N TYR A 48 -5.99 -6.46 2.50
CA TYR A 48 -5.95 -7.11 1.19
C TYR A 48 -5.68 -6.11 0.08
N ASP A 49 -6.27 -4.93 0.13
CA ASP A 49 -6.07 -3.89 -0.88
C ASP A 49 -4.67 -3.26 -0.79
N ILE A 50 -4.15 -3.04 0.40
CA ILE A 50 -2.76 -2.59 0.62
C ILE A 50 -1.74 -3.66 0.17
N ASP A 51 -1.99 -4.94 0.45
CA ASP A 51 -1.14 -6.02 -0.04
C ASP A 51 -1.23 -6.14 -1.56
N GLY A 52 -2.41 -5.97 -2.15
CA GLY A 52 -2.62 -5.87 -3.60
C GLY A 52 -1.87 -4.70 -4.24
N LEU A 53 -1.82 -3.54 -3.57
CA LEU A 53 -1.01 -2.39 -3.99
C LEU A 53 0.48 -2.73 -4.02
N ARG A 54 1.01 -3.36 -2.96
CA ARG A 54 2.41 -3.81 -2.87
C ARG A 54 2.77 -4.80 -3.98
N GLU A 55 1.90 -5.79 -4.22
CA GLU A 55 2.09 -6.75 -5.30
C GLU A 55 2.11 -6.10 -6.68
N ALA A 56 1.20 -5.16 -6.95
CA ALA A 56 1.13 -4.43 -8.21
C ALA A 56 2.41 -3.59 -8.45
N LEU A 57 2.92 -2.93 -7.40
CA LEU A 57 4.19 -2.19 -7.46
C LEU A 57 5.36 -3.11 -7.79
N LEU A 58 5.50 -4.22 -7.06
CA LEU A 58 6.61 -5.15 -7.23
C LEU A 58 6.57 -5.89 -8.57
N SER A 59 5.37 -6.25 -9.04
CA SER A 59 5.20 -6.92 -10.34
C SER A 59 5.35 -5.99 -11.53
N GLY A 60 5.18 -4.67 -11.35
CA GLY A 60 5.14 -3.70 -12.43
C GLY A 60 3.82 -3.70 -13.21
N ASP A 61 2.75 -4.22 -12.64
CA ASP A 61 1.42 -4.26 -13.25
C ASP A 61 0.70 -2.91 -13.08
N ILE A 62 0.86 -2.04 -14.09
CA ILE A 62 0.27 -0.70 -14.10
C ILE A 62 -1.25 -0.75 -14.03
N ALA A 63 -1.88 -1.68 -14.74
CA ALA A 63 -3.34 -1.78 -14.78
C ALA A 63 -3.90 -2.18 -13.41
N ARG A 64 -3.26 -3.13 -12.73
CA ARG A 64 -3.61 -3.54 -11.38
C ARG A 64 -3.36 -2.40 -10.38
N LEU A 65 -2.20 -1.74 -10.48
CA LEU A 65 -1.85 -0.59 -9.64
C LEU A 65 -2.93 0.50 -9.69
N THR A 66 -3.31 0.91 -10.90
CA THR A 66 -4.33 1.95 -11.11
C THR A 66 -5.66 1.55 -10.48
N ARG A 67 -6.15 0.33 -10.78
CA ARG A 67 -7.41 -0.16 -10.20
C ARG A 67 -7.37 -0.22 -8.67
N THR A 68 -6.25 -0.65 -8.10
CA THR A 68 -6.10 -0.76 -6.64
C THR A 68 -6.08 0.63 -5.99
N LEU A 69 -5.38 1.61 -6.56
CA LEU A 69 -5.39 2.99 -6.06
C LEU A 69 -6.77 3.64 -6.17
N ASP A 70 -7.49 3.41 -7.28
CA ASP A 70 -8.85 3.91 -7.46
C ASP A 70 -9.81 3.27 -6.44
N GLY A 71 -9.69 1.96 -6.18
CA GLY A 71 -10.47 1.27 -5.16
C GLY A 71 -10.22 1.83 -3.76
N LEU A 72 -8.95 1.96 -3.34
CA LEU A 72 -8.57 2.54 -2.07
C LEU A 72 -9.10 3.98 -1.89
N MET A 73 -9.06 4.78 -2.96
CA MET A 73 -9.62 6.14 -2.97
C MET A 73 -11.14 6.12 -2.78
N GLN A 74 -11.85 5.26 -3.51
CA GLN A 74 -13.32 5.17 -3.44
C GLN A 74 -13.82 4.63 -2.10
N GLU A 75 -13.06 3.74 -1.48
CA GLU A 75 -13.34 3.20 -0.13
C GLU A 75 -12.99 4.20 0.98
N GLY A 76 -12.40 5.35 0.65
CA GLY A 76 -12.03 6.38 1.61
C GLY A 76 -10.82 5.99 2.47
N GLU A 77 -9.93 5.13 1.94
CA GLU A 77 -8.74 4.74 2.68
C GLU A 77 -7.83 5.94 2.96
N ALA A 78 -7.24 5.95 4.14
CA ALA A 78 -6.44 7.07 4.60
C ALA A 78 -5.14 7.20 3.78
N PRO A 79 -4.89 8.33 3.10
CA PRO A 79 -3.68 8.54 2.30
C PRO A 79 -2.36 8.26 3.04
N PRO A 80 -2.21 8.54 4.35
CA PRO A 80 -1.02 8.16 5.10
C PRO A 80 -0.73 6.66 5.14
N LEU A 81 -1.77 5.80 5.13
CA LEU A 81 -1.60 4.34 5.10
C LEU A 81 -1.08 3.88 3.73
N VAL A 82 -1.64 4.43 2.65
CA VAL A 82 -1.17 4.16 1.27
C VAL A 82 0.28 4.59 1.11
N LEU A 83 0.62 5.80 1.57
CA LEU A 83 1.99 6.32 1.54
C LEU A 83 2.96 5.45 2.34
N TRP A 84 2.55 5.01 3.53
CA TRP A 84 3.35 4.12 4.36
C TRP A 84 3.67 2.80 3.63
N ALA A 85 2.66 2.17 3.04
CA ALA A 85 2.83 0.91 2.33
C ALA A 85 3.78 1.04 1.13
N MET A 86 3.59 2.06 0.29
CA MET A 86 4.46 2.33 -0.85
C MET A 86 5.90 2.66 -0.40
N SER A 87 6.04 3.48 0.64
CA SER A 87 7.34 3.89 1.16
C SER A 87 8.13 2.73 1.77
N GLU A 88 7.46 1.79 2.43
CA GLU A 88 8.09 0.56 2.95
C GLU A 88 8.70 -0.27 1.82
N GLU A 89 7.95 -0.48 0.73
CA GLU A 89 8.48 -1.22 -0.42
C GLU A 89 9.68 -0.49 -1.06
N ILE A 90 9.56 0.83 -1.26
CA ILE A 90 10.64 1.62 -1.86
C ILE A 90 11.89 1.57 -0.99
N ARG A 91 11.77 1.71 0.33
CA ARG A 91 12.91 1.63 1.25
C ARG A 91 13.59 0.26 1.21
N ALA A 92 12.79 -0.82 1.25
CA ALA A 92 13.33 -2.18 1.17
C ALA A 92 14.10 -2.38 -0.14
N LEU A 93 13.52 -2.00 -1.28
CA LEU A 93 14.18 -2.06 -2.59
C LEU A 93 15.46 -1.23 -2.64
N THR A 94 15.44 0.00 -2.08
CA THR A 94 16.62 0.90 -2.06
C THR A 94 17.77 0.29 -1.26
N ILE A 95 17.49 -0.24 -0.07
CA ILE A 95 18.50 -0.86 0.79
C ILE A 95 19.11 -2.09 0.12
N ILE A 96 18.26 -2.95 -0.47
CA ILE A 96 18.74 -4.16 -1.16
C ILE A 96 19.56 -3.77 -2.39
N ARG A 97 19.09 -2.82 -3.20
CA ARG A 97 19.79 -2.35 -4.39
C ARG A 97 21.16 -1.79 -4.06
N ALA A 98 21.25 -0.91 -3.07
CA ALA A 98 22.52 -0.34 -2.62
C ALA A 98 23.50 -1.43 -2.13
N GLY A 99 22.99 -2.46 -1.43
CA GLY A 99 23.81 -3.60 -1.03
C GLY A 99 24.30 -4.42 -2.22
N MET A 100 23.47 -4.63 -3.24
CA MET A 100 23.85 -5.33 -4.48
C MET A 100 24.93 -4.54 -5.23
N ASP A 101 24.78 -3.22 -5.34
CA ASP A 101 25.77 -2.34 -5.98
C ASP A 101 27.13 -2.33 -5.22
N ALA A 102 27.08 -2.60 -3.91
CA ALA A 102 28.26 -2.84 -3.07
C ALA A 102 28.79 -4.29 -3.12
N GLY A 103 28.26 -5.14 -4.01
CA GLY A 103 28.71 -6.51 -4.22
C GLY A 103 28.24 -7.54 -3.19
N LYS A 104 27.25 -7.21 -2.34
CA LYS A 104 26.72 -8.16 -1.35
C LYS A 104 25.77 -9.17 -1.98
N PRO A 105 25.75 -10.43 -1.48
CA PRO A 105 24.84 -11.46 -1.97
C PRO A 105 23.37 -11.09 -1.73
N ILE A 106 22.52 -11.23 -2.74
CA ILE A 106 21.11 -10.84 -2.67
C ILE A 106 20.34 -11.57 -1.58
N ASP A 107 20.62 -12.85 -1.34
CA ASP A 107 19.90 -13.63 -0.34
C ASP A 107 20.19 -13.16 1.10
N MET A 108 21.39 -12.64 1.37
CA MET A 108 21.74 -11.98 2.63
C MET A 108 20.95 -10.66 2.76
N LEU A 109 20.92 -9.85 1.70
CA LEU A 109 20.22 -8.57 1.69
C LEU A 109 18.71 -8.71 1.87
N LEU A 110 18.09 -9.71 1.25
CA LEU A 110 16.67 -10.04 1.45
C LEU A 110 16.37 -10.40 2.91
N LYS A 111 17.25 -11.20 3.55
CA LYS A 111 17.10 -11.54 4.96
C LYS A 111 17.21 -10.31 5.87
N ASP A 112 18.20 -9.46 5.62
CA ASP A 112 18.41 -8.23 6.40
C ASP A 112 17.25 -7.25 6.25
N ALA A 113 16.67 -7.17 5.04
CA ALA A 113 15.47 -6.37 4.74
C ALA A 113 14.15 -7.03 5.19
N LYS A 114 14.22 -8.19 5.87
CA LYS A 114 13.05 -8.97 6.30
C LYS A 114 12.10 -9.33 5.14
N VAL A 115 12.66 -9.65 4.00
CA VAL A 115 11.93 -10.10 2.81
C VAL A 115 12.11 -11.61 2.66
N TRP A 116 11.04 -12.37 2.92
CA TRP A 116 11.03 -13.84 2.82
C TRP A 116 9.72 -14.37 2.26
N GLY A 117 9.67 -15.68 2.01
CA GLY A 117 8.48 -16.38 1.52
C GLY A 117 8.05 -15.91 0.14
N PRO A 118 6.72 -15.79 -0.10
CA PRO A 118 6.17 -15.43 -1.39
C PRO A 118 6.64 -14.06 -1.92
N ARG A 119 7.03 -13.15 -1.02
CA ARG A 119 7.46 -11.78 -1.35
C ARG A 119 8.86 -11.70 -1.96
N ALA A 120 9.71 -12.68 -1.73
CA ALA A 120 11.10 -12.65 -2.18
C ALA A 120 11.23 -12.59 -3.72
N ASN A 121 10.46 -13.39 -4.44
CA ASN A 121 10.52 -13.42 -5.92
C ASN A 121 10.04 -12.12 -6.57
N PRO A 122 8.89 -11.53 -6.20
CA PRO A 122 8.48 -10.21 -6.67
C PRO A 122 9.54 -9.12 -6.43
N VAL A 123 10.17 -9.09 -5.25
CA VAL A 123 11.23 -8.13 -4.92
C VAL A 123 12.45 -8.33 -5.83
N LYS A 124 12.91 -9.59 -6.03
CA LYS A 124 14.02 -9.89 -6.96
C LYS A 124 13.72 -9.40 -8.38
N LYS A 125 12.50 -9.59 -8.88
CA LYS A 125 12.08 -9.10 -10.21
C LYS A 125 12.04 -7.57 -10.28
N ALA A 126 11.53 -6.91 -9.24
CA ALA A 126 11.52 -5.45 -9.18
C ALA A 126 12.94 -4.87 -9.21
N LEU A 127 13.89 -5.48 -8.48
CA LEU A 127 15.29 -5.08 -8.46
C LEU A 127 16.00 -5.25 -9.82
N GLN A 128 15.57 -6.18 -10.67
CA GLN A 128 16.10 -6.30 -12.03
C GLN A 128 15.68 -5.14 -12.94
N ARG A 129 14.55 -4.50 -12.64
CA ARG A 129 13.93 -3.44 -13.42
C ARG A 129 14.28 -2.04 -12.93
N LEU A 130 14.54 -1.88 -11.63
CA LEU A 130 14.69 -0.58 -10.97
C LEU A 130 16.16 -0.29 -10.67
N SER A 131 16.64 0.84 -11.18
CA SER A 131 17.98 1.37 -10.88
C SER A 131 18.02 2.10 -9.54
N THR A 132 19.22 2.31 -8.99
CA THR A 132 19.44 3.10 -7.77
C THR A 132 18.85 4.50 -7.93
N ALA A 133 19.08 5.17 -9.06
CA ALA A 133 18.56 6.52 -9.33
C ALA A 133 17.03 6.56 -9.38
N ALA A 134 16.37 5.52 -9.95
CA ALA A 134 14.92 5.40 -9.96
C ALA A 134 14.34 5.28 -8.55
N LEU A 135 14.96 4.47 -7.69
CA LEU A 135 14.56 4.27 -6.30
C LEU A 135 14.77 5.52 -5.44
N GLU A 136 15.90 6.22 -5.61
CA GLU A 136 16.17 7.50 -4.94
C GLU A 136 15.14 8.57 -5.35
N GLY A 137 14.84 8.68 -6.65
CA GLY A 137 13.81 9.57 -7.15
C GLY A 137 12.41 9.23 -6.61
N ALA A 138 12.12 7.94 -6.42
CA ALA A 138 10.87 7.48 -5.79
C ALA A 138 10.80 7.85 -4.31
N LEU A 139 11.89 7.74 -3.55
CA LEU A 139 11.96 8.19 -2.14
C LEU A 139 11.74 9.70 -2.01
N GLN A 140 12.36 10.50 -2.88
CA GLN A 140 12.15 11.94 -2.90
C GLN A 140 10.69 12.29 -3.22
N HIS A 141 10.08 11.56 -4.15
CA HIS A 141 8.67 11.74 -4.50
C HIS A 141 7.75 11.34 -3.33
N ALA A 142 8.01 10.23 -2.64
CA ALA A 142 7.29 9.85 -1.43
C ALA A 142 7.36 10.94 -0.34
N GLY A 143 8.52 11.58 -0.17
CA GLY A 143 8.68 12.73 0.73
C GLY A 143 7.86 13.96 0.32
N LYS A 144 7.63 14.17 -1.00
CA LYS A 144 6.71 15.20 -1.49
C LYS A 144 5.27 14.86 -1.16
N ILE A 145 4.86 13.60 -1.34
CA ILE A 145 3.51 13.13 -0.99
C ILE A 145 3.25 13.24 0.52
N ASP A 146 4.26 12.95 1.36
CA ASP A 146 4.15 13.12 2.82
C ASP A 146 3.82 14.58 3.21
N ARG A 147 4.44 15.55 2.54
CA ARG A 147 4.12 16.97 2.75
C ARG A 147 2.69 17.29 2.32
N LEU A 148 2.22 16.76 1.18
CA LEU A 148 0.83 16.93 0.75
C LEU A 148 -0.16 16.32 1.74
N ALA A 149 0.12 15.12 2.27
CA ALA A 149 -0.71 14.46 3.28
C ALA A 149 -0.81 15.28 4.58
N LYS A 150 0.21 16.08 4.90
CA LYS A 150 0.25 17.02 6.04
C LYS A 150 -0.33 18.39 5.74
N GLY A 151 -0.93 18.59 4.57
CA GLY A 151 -1.49 19.88 4.15
C GLY A 151 -0.43 20.91 3.72
N ILE A 152 0.79 20.48 3.48
CA ILE A 152 1.90 21.34 3.02
C ILE A 152 2.07 21.18 1.52
N GLY A 153 1.58 22.14 0.74
CA GLY A 153 1.65 22.13 -0.72
C GLY A 153 0.27 22.03 -1.39
N HIS A 154 0.29 22.03 -2.73
CA HIS A 154 -0.92 21.96 -3.55
C HIS A 154 -0.83 20.78 -4.50
N GLY A 155 -1.94 20.06 -4.68
CA GLY A 155 -2.04 18.94 -5.61
C GLY A 155 -3.01 17.87 -5.14
N ASN A 156 -3.30 16.94 -6.04
CA ASN A 156 -4.12 15.77 -5.75
C ASN A 156 -3.21 14.63 -5.27
N ILE A 157 -3.38 14.20 -4.02
CA ILE A 157 -2.54 13.17 -3.42
C ILE A 157 -2.67 11.81 -4.13
N TRP A 158 -3.85 11.47 -4.65
CA TRP A 158 -4.09 10.22 -5.35
C TRP A 158 -3.43 10.19 -6.74
N GLU A 159 -3.39 11.35 -7.43
CA GLU A 159 -2.59 11.48 -8.65
C GLU A 159 -1.10 11.32 -8.38
N GLU A 160 -0.60 11.85 -7.28
CA GLU A 160 0.81 11.70 -6.90
C GLU A 160 1.14 10.25 -6.52
N PHE A 161 0.22 9.50 -5.89
CA PHE A 161 0.39 8.05 -5.69
C PHE A 161 0.48 7.30 -7.02
N LEU A 162 -0.39 7.62 -7.97
CA LEU A 162 -0.32 7.01 -9.30
C LEU A 162 1.00 7.33 -10.00
N ARG A 163 1.44 8.59 -9.98
CA ARG A 163 2.74 9.01 -10.56
C ARG A 163 3.92 8.32 -9.89
N LEU A 164 3.88 8.15 -8.57
CA LEU A 164 4.89 7.42 -7.82
C LEU A 164 4.92 5.94 -8.24
N GLY A 165 3.75 5.33 -8.33
CA GLY A 165 3.62 3.94 -8.78
C GLY A 165 4.11 3.74 -10.21
N LEU A 166 3.79 4.64 -11.14
CA LEU A 166 4.26 4.59 -12.53
C LEU A 166 5.79 4.64 -12.62
N ARG A 167 6.48 5.43 -11.77
CA ARG A 167 7.95 5.44 -11.71
C ARG A 167 8.53 4.08 -11.30
N LEU A 168 7.82 3.33 -10.46
CA LEU A 168 8.26 2.02 -9.96
C LEU A 168 7.87 0.87 -10.88
N THR A 169 6.88 1.08 -11.75
CA THR A 169 6.43 0.06 -12.71
C THR A 169 7.08 0.19 -14.08
N ALA A 170 7.52 1.40 -14.45
CA ALA A 170 8.23 1.62 -15.71
C ALA A 170 9.56 0.85 -15.73
N ALA A 171 9.82 0.15 -16.83
CA ALA A 171 11.14 -0.37 -17.11
C ALA A 171 12.07 0.79 -17.52
N ASN A 172 13.27 0.81 -16.98
CA ASN A 172 14.35 1.66 -17.51
C ASN A 172 14.96 1.02 -18.75
#